data_117a99b00e9716b61435152ea7a0845a
#
_entry.id   117a99b00e9716b61435152ea7a0845a
#
_cell.length_a   1.000
_cell.length_b   1.000
_cell.length_c   1.000
_cell.angle_alpha   90.00
_cell.angle_beta   90.00
_cell.angle_gamma   90.00
#
_symmetry.space_group_name_H-M   'P 1'
#
loop_
_entity.id
_entity.type
_entity.pdbx_description
1 polymer ?
#
loop_
_entity_poly.entity_id
_entity_poly.type
_entity_poly.pdbx_seq_one_letter_code
_entity_poly.pdbx_strand_id
1 'polypeptide(L)'
;DYVCRETLQEGISEKRIRCAAEFRKTEEPPVEPESGGMRPGHRPSGRDWKEIRTGQEYTFCFMFIELDNLKESKKTFGDANLSNPIEPFLRHVERSVTPAGGRVWMWTEYGAIVLFPFDGQRCDAALACFKMMLARKVFSIEESGFNAWVSYRIALHIGNTIYRSMGETGTIVSDSLNSIFHLGQKFARPGHFYLTDEVFGFVPAPLRDFFVPAGKFEGRDILRMRLPL
;
A
#
# COMPACT_ATOMS: atom_id res chain seq x y z
N ASP A 1 3.15 0.65 -19.06
CA ASP A 1 4.43 0.05 -19.52
C ASP A 1 5.67 0.57 -18.78
N TYR A 2 5.63 1.80 -18.23
CA TYR A 2 6.82 2.43 -17.64
C TYR A 2 7.12 1.96 -16.22
N VAL A 3 6.11 1.86 -15.37
CA VAL A 3 6.29 1.55 -13.93
C VAL A 3 6.77 0.12 -13.69
N CYS A 4 6.23 -0.86 -14.42
CA CYS A 4 6.66 -2.25 -14.25
C CYS A 4 8.06 -2.52 -14.81
N ARG A 5 8.46 -1.86 -15.91
CA ARG A 5 9.78 -2.07 -16.51
C ARG A 5 10.91 -1.41 -15.72
N GLU A 6 10.71 -0.19 -15.21
CA GLU A 6 11.74 0.46 -14.39
C GLU A 6 11.92 -0.23 -13.03
N THR A 7 10.85 -0.69 -12.39
CA THR A 7 10.95 -1.41 -11.11
C THR A 7 11.65 -2.76 -11.27
N LEU A 8 11.52 -3.41 -12.43
CA LEU A 8 12.21 -4.67 -12.75
C LEU A 8 13.65 -4.47 -13.24
N GLN A 9 13.98 -3.34 -13.89
CA GLN A 9 15.32 -3.09 -14.43
C GLN A 9 16.28 -2.44 -13.43
N GLU A 10 15.78 -1.75 -12.39
CA GLU A 10 16.61 -1.13 -11.35
C GLU A 10 16.89 -2.03 -10.14
N GLY A 11 16.99 -3.34 -10.33
CA GLY A 11 17.70 -4.21 -9.38
C GLY A 11 16.97 -4.50 -8.08
N ILE A 12 15.76 -5.05 -8.14
CA ILE A 12 15.29 -5.88 -7.04
C ILE A 12 16.21 -7.10 -7.00
N SER A 13 17.17 -7.15 -6.09
CA SER A 13 18.06 -8.30 -5.99
C SER A 13 17.23 -9.55 -5.68
N GLU A 14 17.49 -10.66 -6.38
CA GLU A 14 16.85 -11.97 -6.15
C GLU A 14 16.80 -12.37 -4.66
N LYS A 15 17.74 -11.87 -3.87
CA LYS A 15 17.86 -12.05 -2.42
C LYS A 15 16.71 -11.37 -1.65
N ARG A 16 16.18 -10.23 -2.12
CA ARG A 16 15.03 -9.54 -1.50
C ARG A 16 13.70 -10.18 -1.83
N ILE A 17 13.57 -10.70 -3.06
CA ILE A 17 12.41 -11.52 -3.45
C ILE A 17 12.40 -12.80 -2.62
N ARG A 18 13.54 -13.43 -2.33
CA ARG A 18 13.66 -14.58 -1.44
C ARG A 18 13.30 -14.26 0.01
N CYS A 19 13.75 -13.15 0.57
CA CYS A 19 13.37 -12.74 1.93
C CYS A 19 11.85 -12.53 2.06
N ALA A 20 11.20 -11.92 1.08
CA ALA A 20 9.75 -11.76 1.07
C ALA A 20 9.01 -13.11 0.93
N ALA A 21 9.60 -14.07 0.20
CA ALA A 21 9.04 -15.41 0.01
C ALA A 21 9.30 -16.35 1.22
N GLU A 22 10.44 -16.22 1.89
CA GLU A 22 10.78 -17.03 3.08
C GLU A 22 9.97 -16.65 4.33
N PHE A 23 9.59 -15.38 4.45
CA PHE A 23 8.72 -14.91 5.54
C PHE A 23 7.29 -15.48 5.47
N ARG A 24 6.89 -16.14 4.36
CA ARG A 24 5.54 -16.64 4.08
C ARG A 24 5.36 -18.12 4.11
N LYS A 25 6.36 -18.89 4.50
CA LYS A 25 6.18 -20.35 4.61
C LYS A 25 5.33 -20.78 5.80
N THR A 26 4.74 -19.85 6.54
CA THR A 26 3.80 -20.15 7.62
C THR A 26 2.39 -19.75 7.22
N GLU A 27 1.57 -20.76 6.93
CA GLU A 27 0.12 -20.82 6.99
C GLU A 27 -0.70 -20.21 5.82
N GLU A 28 -0.81 -20.97 4.72
CA GLU A 28 -2.06 -20.98 3.94
C GLU A 28 -2.65 -22.40 3.95
N PRO A 29 -3.92 -22.59 4.38
CA PRO A 29 -4.61 -23.86 4.20
C PRO A 29 -4.93 -24.09 2.73
N PRO A 30 -4.93 -25.34 2.22
CA PRO A 30 -5.22 -25.67 0.85
C PRO A 30 -6.68 -25.35 0.50
N VAL A 31 -6.89 -24.60 -0.58
CA VAL A 31 -8.22 -24.29 -1.13
C VAL A 31 -8.54 -25.33 -2.22
N GLU A 32 -9.55 -26.14 -1.99
CA GLU A 32 -10.11 -27.06 -3.01
C GLU A 32 -10.89 -26.28 -4.08
N PRO A 33 -10.87 -26.70 -5.36
CA PRO A 33 -11.59 -26.01 -6.43
C PRO A 33 -13.04 -26.47 -6.49
N GLU A 34 -13.98 -25.61 -6.10
CA GLU A 34 -15.40 -25.83 -6.40
C GLU A 34 -15.79 -25.20 -7.75
N SER A 35 -16.33 -26.04 -8.61
CA SER A 35 -16.92 -25.67 -9.91
C SER A 35 -18.32 -25.08 -9.71
N GLY A 36 -18.50 -23.79 -9.97
CA GLY A 36 -19.81 -23.12 -9.91
C GLY A 36 -20.00 -22.15 -11.07
N GLY A 37 -21.02 -22.44 -11.91
CA GLY A 37 -21.37 -21.68 -13.11
C GLY A 37 -21.76 -20.22 -12.84
N MET A 38 -21.24 -19.33 -13.66
CA MET A 38 -21.37 -17.90 -13.57
C MET A 38 -22.73 -17.42 -14.10
N ARG A 39 -23.50 -16.69 -13.25
CA ARG A 39 -24.67 -15.92 -13.68
C ARG A 39 -24.22 -14.50 -14.10
N PRO A 40 -24.66 -13.96 -15.25
CA PRO A 40 -24.30 -12.60 -15.67
C PRO A 40 -25.01 -11.58 -14.80
N GLY A 41 -24.27 -10.65 -14.20
CA GLY A 41 -24.82 -9.43 -13.60
C GLY A 41 -24.50 -9.12 -12.15
N HIS A 42 -23.87 -10.00 -11.40
CA HIS A 42 -23.46 -9.70 -10.02
C HIS A 42 -21.94 -9.48 -9.97
N ARG A 43 -21.51 -8.22 -9.87
CA ARG A 43 -20.13 -7.94 -9.45
C ARG A 43 -19.98 -8.42 -8.01
N PRO A 44 -19.06 -9.33 -7.69
CA PRO A 44 -18.85 -9.74 -6.31
C PRO A 44 -18.44 -8.52 -5.50
N SER A 45 -19.22 -8.14 -4.51
CA SER A 45 -18.79 -7.17 -3.51
C SER A 45 -17.78 -7.88 -2.61
N GLY A 46 -16.51 -7.84 -2.98
CA GLY A 46 -15.44 -8.50 -2.23
C GLY A 46 -15.23 -7.84 -0.88
N ARG A 47 -16.09 -8.11 0.09
CA ARG A 47 -15.97 -7.66 1.48
C ARG A 47 -14.86 -8.39 2.23
N ASP A 48 -14.62 -9.65 1.88
CA ASP A 48 -13.65 -10.51 2.54
C ASP A 48 -12.69 -11.09 1.50
N TRP A 49 -11.45 -11.27 1.91
CA TRP A 49 -10.44 -11.95 1.12
C TRP A 49 -10.84 -13.36 0.72
N LYS A 50 -11.75 -14.02 1.47
CA LYS A 50 -12.31 -15.33 1.15
C LYS A 50 -13.13 -15.34 -0.14
N GLU A 51 -13.69 -14.20 -0.52
CA GLU A 51 -14.51 -14.05 -1.74
C GLU A 51 -13.68 -13.70 -2.97
N ILE A 52 -12.44 -13.26 -2.79
CA ILE A 52 -11.57 -12.80 -3.85
C ILE A 52 -10.89 -13.98 -4.53
N ARG A 53 -11.07 -14.09 -5.85
CA ARG A 53 -10.51 -15.13 -6.69
C ARG A 53 -9.50 -14.54 -7.68
N THR A 54 -8.40 -15.26 -7.88
CA THR A 54 -7.39 -14.88 -8.89
C THR A 54 -8.02 -14.83 -10.29
N GLY A 55 -7.65 -13.84 -11.09
CA GLY A 55 -8.12 -13.65 -12.45
C GLY A 55 -9.46 -12.91 -12.58
N GLN A 56 -10.10 -12.52 -11.49
CA GLN A 56 -11.32 -11.73 -11.51
C GLN A 56 -11.06 -10.27 -11.17
N GLU A 57 -11.90 -9.37 -11.71
CA GLU A 57 -11.82 -7.94 -11.45
C GLU A 57 -12.59 -7.58 -10.19
N TYR A 58 -11.94 -6.83 -9.30
CA TYR A 58 -12.53 -6.30 -8.07
C TYR A 58 -12.17 -4.84 -7.88
N THR A 59 -12.97 -4.15 -7.08
CA THR A 59 -12.65 -2.82 -6.58
C THR A 59 -11.85 -2.95 -5.28
N PHE A 60 -10.73 -2.25 -5.22
CA PHE A 60 -9.90 -2.16 -4.02
C PHE A 60 -9.66 -0.71 -3.62
N CYS A 61 -9.45 -0.48 -2.34
CA CYS A 61 -8.70 0.69 -1.91
C CYS A 61 -7.21 0.32 -1.93
N PHE A 62 -6.46 0.97 -2.81
CA PHE A 62 -5.02 0.82 -2.93
C PHE A 62 -4.34 1.76 -1.95
N MET A 63 -3.35 1.25 -1.23
CA MET A 63 -2.46 2.05 -0.42
C MET A 63 -1.04 1.93 -0.98
N PHE A 64 -0.47 3.05 -1.35
CA PHE A 64 0.96 3.20 -1.56
C PHE A 64 1.59 3.66 -0.26
N ILE A 65 2.68 3.03 0.14
CA ILE A 65 3.51 3.49 1.25
C ILE A 65 4.98 3.31 0.90
N GLU A 66 5.79 4.33 1.19
CA GLU A 66 7.23 4.31 0.92
C GLU A 66 7.99 5.09 1.98
N LEU A 67 9.13 4.55 2.42
CA LEU A 67 10.09 5.25 3.26
C LEU A 67 10.70 6.43 2.50
N ASP A 68 10.79 7.57 3.18
CA ASP A 68 11.40 8.76 2.63
C ASP A 68 12.93 8.76 2.84
N ASN A 69 13.64 9.48 1.95
CA ASN A 69 15.07 9.82 2.08
C ASN A 69 16.06 8.64 2.11
N LEU A 70 15.62 7.40 1.87
CA LEU A 70 16.55 6.25 1.86
C LEU A 70 17.53 6.28 0.70
N LYS A 71 17.14 6.81 -0.47
CA LYS A 71 18.05 7.00 -1.60
C LYS A 71 19.22 7.93 -1.26
N GLU A 72 18.96 8.96 -0.46
CA GLU A 72 19.97 9.90 0.03
C GLU A 72 20.81 9.28 1.15
N SER A 73 20.16 8.55 2.05
CA SER A 73 20.84 7.84 3.15
C SER A 73 21.76 6.73 2.65
N LYS A 74 21.43 6.03 1.56
CA LYS A 74 22.34 5.07 0.90
C LYS A 74 23.65 5.71 0.44
N LYS A 75 23.58 6.90 -0.11
CA LYS A 75 24.78 7.63 -0.55
C LYS A 75 25.67 8.05 0.62
N THR A 76 25.05 8.30 1.79
CA THR A 76 25.76 8.83 2.96
C THR A 76 26.32 7.74 3.87
N PHE A 77 25.62 6.62 4.04
CA PHE A 77 25.94 5.61 5.08
C PHE A 77 26.39 4.25 4.53
N GLY A 78 26.32 4.03 3.21
CA GLY A 78 26.65 2.76 2.57
C GLY A 78 25.59 1.67 2.75
N ASP A 79 25.63 0.64 1.90
CA ASP A 79 24.61 -0.42 1.85
C ASP A 79 24.54 -1.30 3.11
N ALA A 80 25.65 -1.47 3.84
CA ALA A 80 25.73 -2.35 5.00
C ALA A 80 24.92 -1.85 6.20
N ASN A 81 24.76 -0.53 6.35
CA ASN A 81 24.04 0.08 7.46
C ASN A 81 22.53 0.27 7.20
N LEU A 82 22.06 0.05 5.97
CA LEU A 82 20.69 0.31 5.55
C LEU A 82 19.79 -0.94 5.52
N SER A 83 20.35 -2.13 5.64
CA SER A 83 19.54 -3.37 5.71
C SER A 83 18.70 -3.46 6.98
N ASN A 84 19.07 -2.71 8.01
CA ASN A 84 18.43 -2.77 9.32
C ASN A 84 17.06 -2.05 9.44
N PRO A 85 16.78 -0.97 8.71
CA PRO A 85 15.52 -0.23 8.86
C PRO A 85 14.36 -0.73 8.03
N ILE A 86 14.63 -1.38 6.94
CA ILE A 86 13.57 -1.79 6.00
C ILE A 86 12.73 -2.91 6.62
N GLU A 87 13.34 -3.92 7.21
CA GLU A 87 12.61 -5.02 7.84
C GLU A 87 11.66 -4.60 8.97
N PRO A 88 12.08 -3.80 9.97
CA PRO A 88 11.16 -3.27 10.97
C PRO A 88 10.02 -2.47 10.35
N PHE A 89 10.31 -1.68 9.31
CA PHE A 89 9.29 -0.92 8.61
C PHE A 89 8.29 -1.82 7.88
N LEU A 90 8.74 -2.85 7.18
CA LEU A 90 7.86 -3.80 6.51
C LEU A 90 6.94 -4.51 7.52
N ARG A 91 7.49 -4.96 8.65
CA ARG A 91 6.69 -5.53 9.75
C ARG A 91 5.69 -4.53 10.34
N HIS A 92 6.09 -3.26 10.48
CA HIS A 92 5.19 -2.19 10.93
C HIS A 92 4.03 -1.99 9.95
N VAL A 93 4.29 -1.99 8.65
CA VAL A 93 3.25 -1.92 7.62
C VAL A 93 2.27 -3.08 7.77
N GLU A 94 2.74 -4.33 7.76
CA GLU A 94 1.89 -5.51 7.88
C GLU A 94 1.02 -5.50 9.14
N ARG A 95 1.62 -5.23 10.30
CA ARG A 95 0.89 -5.15 11.58
C ARG A 95 -0.16 -4.04 11.60
N SER A 96 0.09 -2.96 10.89
CA SER A 96 -0.83 -1.82 10.84
C SER A 96 -2.01 -2.06 9.90
N VAL A 97 -1.78 -2.73 8.77
CA VAL A 97 -2.81 -2.89 7.74
C VAL A 97 -3.66 -4.15 7.91
N THR A 98 -3.09 -5.24 8.43
CA THR A 98 -3.77 -6.54 8.58
C THR A 98 -5.05 -6.45 9.45
N PRO A 99 -5.06 -5.76 10.61
CA PRO A 99 -6.28 -5.63 11.42
C PRO A 99 -7.40 -4.85 10.74
N ALA A 100 -7.07 -4.03 9.73
CA ALA A 100 -8.03 -3.28 8.92
C ALA A 100 -8.42 -4.04 7.63
N GLY A 101 -8.09 -5.33 7.52
CA GLY A 101 -8.37 -6.15 6.35
C GLY A 101 -7.44 -5.89 5.16
N GLY A 102 -6.36 -5.15 5.34
CA GLY A 102 -5.36 -4.93 4.29
C GLY A 102 -4.41 -6.12 4.12
N ARG A 103 -3.97 -6.36 2.88
CA ARG A 103 -2.89 -7.29 2.57
C ARG A 103 -1.85 -6.61 1.71
N VAL A 104 -0.59 -6.80 2.06
CA VAL A 104 0.50 -6.38 1.18
C VAL A 104 0.43 -7.22 -0.08
N TRP A 105 0.30 -6.54 -1.21
CA TRP A 105 0.16 -7.18 -2.52
C TRP A 105 1.48 -7.16 -3.30
N MET A 106 2.24 -6.09 -3.15
CA MET A 106 3.54 -5.95 -3.78
C MET A 106 4.48 -5.18 -2.86
N TRP A 107 5.69 -5.73 -2.69
CA TRP A 107 6.79 -5.02 -2.07
C TRP A 107 7.56 -4.23 -3.13
N THR A 108 7.92 -3.01 -2.81
CA THR A 108 8.89 -2.20 -3.57
C THR A 108 10.22 -2.19 -2.81
N GLU A 109 11.23 -1.54 -3.36
CA GLU A 109 12.55 -1.47 -2.71
C GLU A 109 12.47 -0.83 -1.30
N TYR A 110 11.61 0.16 -1.12
CA TYR A 110 11.51 0.95 0.12
C TYR A 110 10.10 1.04 0.69
N GLY A 111 9.18 0.22 0.20
CA GLY A 111 7.79 0.32 0.61
C GLY A 111 6.92 -0.80 0.07
N ALA A 112 5.64 -0.51 -0.09
CA ALA A 112 4.66 -1.50 -0.51
C ALA A 112 3.45 -0.89 -1.22
N ILE A 113 2.78 -1.74 -2.00
CA ILE A 113 1.37 -1.57 -2.36
C ILE A 113 0.54 -2.55 -1.52
N VAL A 114 -0.43 -2.00 -0.81
CA VAL A 114 -1.39 -2.76 -0.01
C VAL A 114 -2.76 -2.67 -0.67
N LEU A 115 -3.47 -3.78 -0.71
CA LEU A 115 -4.86 -3.83 -1.15
C LEU A 115 -5.78 -4.01 0.05
N PHE A 116 -6.87 -3.26 0.05
CA PHE A 116 -8.01 -3.45 0.95
C PHE A 116 -9.23 -3.73 0.08
N PRO A 117 -9.92 -4.86 0.28
CA PRO A 117 -11.18 -5.12 -0.40
C PRO A 117 -12.17 -3.99 -0.15
N PHE A 118 -12.82 -3.50 -1.20
CA PHE A 118 -13.72 -2.36 -1.08
C PHE A 118 -15.11 -2.70 -1.59
N ASP A 119 -16.09 -2.54 -0.72
CA ASP A 119 -17.51 -2.88 -0.95
C ASP A 119 -18.40 -1.68 -1.32
N GLY A 120 -17.81 -0.50 -1.47
CA GLY A 120 -18.56 0.73 -1.75
C GLY A 120 -19.21 1.39 -0.53
N GLN A 121 -18.98 0.90 0.70
CA GLN A 121 -19.60 1.44 1.90
C GLN A 121 -18.61 2.12 2.85
N ARG A 122 -17.45 1.49 3.07
CA ARG A 122 -16.49 1.93 4.09
C ARG A 122 -15.06 1.69 3.65
N CYS A 123 -14.18 2.62 3.96
CA CYS A 123 -12.75 2.51 3.68
C CYS A 123 -11.94 2.44 4.98
N ASP A 124 -11.73 1.22 5.48
CA ASP A 124 -10.93 0.99 6.70
C ASP A 124 -9.44 1.31 6.48
N ALA A 125 -8.98 1.33 5.23
CA ALA A 125 -7.65 1.77 4.85
C ALA A 125 -7.35 3.20 5.35
N ALA A 126 -8.32 4.12 5.25
CA ALA A 126 -8.13 5.49 5.70
C ALA A 126 -7.84 5.57 7.21
N LEU A 127 -8.56 4.76 8.02
CA LEU A 127 -8.31 4.71 9.47
C LEU A 127 -6.97 4.06 9.80
N ALA A 128 -6.57 3.00 9.07
CA ALA A 128 -5.27 2.37 9.24
C ALA A 128 -4.13 3.35 8.94
N CYS A 129 -4.19 4.05 7.81
CA CYS A 129 -3.22 5.06 7.43
C CYS A 129 -3.16 6.22 8.43
N PHE A 130 -4.31 6.66 8.93
CA PHE A 130 -4.39 7.71 9.95
C PHE A 130 -3.66 7.27 11.22
N LYS A 131 -3.91 6.07 11.72
CA LYS A 131 -3.23 5.48 12.89
C LYS A 131 -1.72 5.40 12.66
N MET A 132 -1.29 4.93 11.49
CA MET A 132 0.13 4.85 11.13
C MET A 132 0.80 6.23 11.20
N MET A 133 0.17 7.25 10.63
CA MET A 133 0.72 8.61 10.68
C MET A 133 0.85 9.16 12.09
N LEU A 134 -0.11 8.87 12.98
CA LEU A 134 -0.04 9.26 14.39
C LEU A 134 1.05 8.49 15.14
N ALA A 135 1.17 7.17 14.89
CA ALA A 135 2.14 6.29 15.56
C ALA A 135 3.58 6.46 15.02
N ARG A 136 3.81 7.23 13.96
CA ARG A 136 5.10 7.33 13.28
C ARG A 136 6.26 7.69 14.21
N LYS A 137 6.04 8.61 15.15
CA LYS A 137 7.07 9.01 16.12
C LYS A 137 7.43 7.88 17.08
N VAL A 138 6.41 7.15 17.55
CA VAL A 138 6.59 6.00 18.44
C VAL A 138 7.36 4.90 17.70
N PHE A 139 6.94 4.56 16.50
CA PHE A 139 7.64 3.60 15.64
C PHE A 139 9.12 3.97 15.43
N SER A 140 9.42 5.25 15.18
CA SER A 140 10.78 5.71 15.00
C SER A 140 11.67 5.49 16.22
N ILE A 141 11.12 5.63 17.43
CA ILE A 141 11.86 5.51 18.68
C ILE A 141 11.99 4.04 19.11
N GLU A 142 10.90 3.28 19.04
CA GLU A 142 10.82 1.96 19.68
C GLU A 142 11.26 0.82 18.74
N GLU A 143 10.98 0.93 17.46
CA GLU A 143 11.05 -0.22 16.55
C GLU A 143 12.08 -0.07 15.44
N SER A 144 12.39 1.14 15.01
CA SER A 144 13.24 1.33 13.82
C SER A 144 14.72 1.06 14.07
N GLY A 145 15.15 1.08 15.33
CA GLY A 145 16.58 0.95 15.66
C GLY A 145 17.46 2.10 15.11
N PHE A 146 16.84 3.15 14.60
CA PHE A 146 17.53 4.32 14.08
C PHE A 146 17.72 5.39 15.14
N ASN A 147 18.89 6.01 15.10
CA ASN A 147 19.13 7.29 15.77
C ASN A 147 18.51 8.49 15.02
N ALA A 148 17.70 8.25 14.00
CA ALA A 148 17.06 9.25 13.17
C ALA A 148 15.57 9.00 12.99
N TRP A 149 14.80 10.06 12.81
CA TRP A 149 13.36 9.98 12.58
C TRP A 149 13.06 9.25 11.28
N VAL A 150 12.33 8.14 11.38
CA VAL A 150 11.78 7.45 10.21
C VAL A 150 10.61 8.25 9.67
N SER A 151 10.72 8.65 8.43
CA SER A 151 9.66 9.31 7.68
C SER A 151 9.19 8.41 6.56
N TYR A 152 7.89 8.40 6.33
CA TYR A 152 7.29 7.73 5.19
C TYR A 152 6.08 8.52 4.68
N ARG A 153 5.80 8.36 3.41
CA ARG A 153 4.62 8.93 2.77
C ARG A 153 3.61 7.85 2.46
N ILE A 154 2.34 8.22 2.51
CA ILE A 154 1.21 7.33 2.20
C ILE A 154 0.32 8.01 1.17
N ALA A 155 -0.20 7.23 0.23
CA ALA A 155 -1.27 7.64 -0.66
C ALA A 155 -2.37 6.57 -0.71
N LEU A 156 -3.63 6.99 -0.81
CA LEU A 156 -4.79 6.11 -1.00
C LEU A 156 -5.55 6.48 -2.27
N HIS A 157 -5.99 5.46 -2.99
CA HIS A 157 -6.85 5.57 -4.17
C HIS A 157 -7.81 4.37 -4.25
N ILE A 158 -9.05 4.58 -4.69
CA ILE A 158 -10.00 3.49 -4.97
C ILE A 158 -10.04 3.26 -6.47
N GLY A 159 -9.95 1.99 -6.87
CA GLY A 159 -10.03 1.63 -8.28
C GLY A 159 -10.17 0.13 -8.50
N ASN A 160 -10.29 -0.25 -9.76
CA ASN A 160 -10.48 -1.64 -10.17
C ASN A 160 -9.16 -2.25 -10.62
N THR A 161 -9.00 -3.53 -10.33
CA THR A 161 -7.94 -4.35 -10.92
C THR A 161 -8.34 -5.81 -10.97
N ILE A 162 -7.76 -6.54 -11.92
CA ILE A 162 -7.83 -7.99 -11.91
C ILE A 162 -6.90 -8.48 -10.82
N TYR A 163 -7.46 -9.16 -9.80
CA TYR A 163 -6.67 -9.69 -8.71
C TYR A 163 -5.78 -10.83 -9.18
N ARG A 164 -4.51 -10.76 -8.83
CA ARG A 164 -3.53 -11.83 -8.99
C ARG A 164 -2.80 -12.04 -7.68
N SER A 165 -2.41 -13.27 -7.42
CA SER A 165 -1.64 -13.57 -6.23
C SER A 165 -0.28 -12.87 -6.25
N MET A 166 0.29 -12.63 -5.09
CA MET A 166 1.62 -12.09 -4.97
C MET A 166 2.64 -13.05 -5.61
N GLY A 167 3.55 -12.55 -6.40
CA GLY A 167 4.46 -13.37 -7.22
C GLY A 167 4.08 -13.37 -8.71
N GLU A 168 2.79 -13.16 -9.02
CA GLU A 168 2.28 -13.00 -10.39
C GLU A 168 2.02 -11.53 -10.75
N THR A 169 2.30 -10.62 -9.81
CA THR A 169 1.99 -9.18 -9.93
C THR A 169 2.81 -8.45 -10.98
N GLY A 170 3.98 -8.94 -11.34
CA GLY A 170 4.90 -8.27 -12.28
C GLY A 170 4.37 -8.08 -13.71
N THR A 171 3.25 -8.71 -14.07
CA THR A 171 2.61 -8.59 -15.39
C THR A 171 1.31 -7.80 -15.36
N ILE A 172 0.93 -7.23 -14.21
CA ILE A 172 -0.33 -6.51 -14.08
C ILE A 172 -0.15 -5.07 -14.55
N VAL A 173 -0.85 -4.73 -15.63
CA VAL A 173 -1.06 -3.35 -16.04
C VAL A 173 -2.48 -2.96 -15.63
N SER A 174 -2.60 -2.04 -14.68
CA SER A 174 -3.87 -1.51 -14.20
C SER A 174 -3.75 0.00 -14.07
N ASP A 175 -4.72 0.72 -14.62
CA ASP A 175 -4.76 2.18 -14.50
C ASP A 175 -4.80 2.62 -13.04
N SER A 176 -5.50 1.87 -12.20
CA SER A 176 -5.57 2.15 -10.75
C SER A 176 -4.22 1.96 -10.07
N LEU A 177 -3.46 0.92 -10.47
CA LEU A 177 -2.12 0.67 -9.95
C LEU A 177 -1.16 1.79 -10.40
N ASN A 178 -1.20 2.17 -11.67
CA ASN A 178 -0.38 3.27 -12.18
C ASN A 178 -0.72 4.59 -11.48
N SER A 179 -2.02 4.89 -11.31
CA SER A 179 -2.48 6.09 -10.63
C SER A 179 -1.98 6.18 -9.20
N ILE A 180 -2.06 5.09 -8.42
CA ILE A 180 -1.58 5.11 -7.03
C ILE A 180 -0.06 5.23 -6.93
N PHE A 181 0.71 4.59 -7.83
CA PHE A 181 2.16 4.76 -7.91
C PHE A 181 2.54 6.19 -8.25
N HIS A 182 1.93 6.78 -9.28
CA HIS A 182 2.18 8.15 -9.67
C HIS A 182 1.82 9.13 -8.55
N LEU A 183 0.67 8.94 -7.90
CA LEU A 183 0.27 9.76 -6.76
C LEU A 183 1.31 9.69 -5.64
N GLY A 184 1.76 8.48 -5.29
CA GLY A 184 2.74 8.27 -4.23
C GLY A 184 4.12 8.82 -4.57
N GLN A 185 4.61 8.58 -5.78
CA GLN A 185 5.99 8.93 -6.14
C GLN A 185 6.17 10.36 -6.67
N LYS A 186 5.18 10.87 -7.43
CA LYS A 186 5.31 12.17 -8.11
C LYS A 186 4.63 13.32 -7.36
N PHE A 187 3.56 13.05 -6.62
CA PHE A 187 2.76 14.08 -5.95
C PHE A 187 2.94 14.09 -4.44
N ALA A 188 2.92 12.91 -3.80
CA ALA A 188 2.98 12.82 -2.35
C ALA A 188 4.35 13.25 -1.82
N ARG A 189 4.32 14.19 -0.87
CA ARG A 189 5.54 14.71 -0.21
C ARG A 189 5.94 13.82 0.97
N PRO A 190 7.24 13.76 1.29
CA PRO A 190 7.75 13.06 2.47
C PRO A 190 6.99 13.40 3.75
N GLY A 191 6.72 12.38 4.56
CA GLY A 191 6.09 12.55 5.86
C GLY A 191 4.60 12.87 5.84
N HIS A 192 3.92 12.74 4.69
CA HIS A 192 2.52 13.09 4.56
C HIS A 192 1.65 11.94 4.08
N PHE A 193 0.37 12.03 4.43
CA PHE A 193 -0.68 11.12 3.96
C PHE A 193 -1.64 11.87 3.04
N TYR A 194 -1.83 11.32 1.84
CA TYR A 194 -2.71 11.83 0.79
C TYR A 194 -3.78 10.82 0.43
N LEU A 195 -4.91 11.30 -0.03
CA LEU A 195 -5.96 10.48 -0.60
C LEU A 195 -6.67 11.22 -1.73
N THR A 196 -7.23 10.46 -2.65
CA THR A 196 -8.09 11.00 -3.71
C THR A 196 -9.47 11.32 -3.17
N ASP A 197 -10.22 12.21 -3.85
CA ASP A 197 -11.58 12.58 -3.49
C ASP A 197 -12.54 11.38 -3.46
N GLU A 198 -12.33 10.37 -4.32
CA GLU A 198 -13.11 9.14 -4.26
C GLU A 198 -12.95 8.43 -2.91
N VAL A 199 -11.73 8.38 -2.35
CA VAL A 199 -11.50 7.81 -1.02
C VAL A 199 -12.11 8.68 0.07
N PHE A 200 -12.03 10.01 -0.08
CA PHE A 200 -12.53 10.95 0.94
C PHE A 200 -14.01 10.80 1.22
N GLY A 201 -14.81 10.45 0.21
CA GLY A 201 -16.23 10.15 0.37
C GLY A 201 -16.53 9.06 1.41
N PHE A 202 -15.59 8.13 1.62
CA PHE A 202 -15.70 6.99 2.52
C PHE A 202 -14.90 7.12 3.82
N VAL A 203 -14.22 8.26 4.03
CA VAL A 203 -13.54 8.55 5.30
C VAL A 203 -14.58 8.74 6.40
N PRO A 204 -14.41 8.10 7.58
CA PRO A 204 -15.29 8.31 8.72
C PRO A 204 -15.43 9.79 9.07
N ALA A 205 -16.67 10.24 9.33
CA ALA A 205 -16.96 11.65 9.57
C ALA A 205 -16.04 12.34 10.60
N PRO A 206 -15.70 11.72 11.75
CA PRO A 206 -14.80 12.35 12.73
C PRO A 206 -13.37 12.58 12.23
N LEU A 207 -12.97 11.91 11.14
CA LEU A 207 -11.63 12.06 10.57
C LEU A 207 -11.58 13.07 9.41
N ARG A 208 -12.73 13.47 8.87
CA ARG A 208 -12.76 14.35 7.67
C ARG A 208 -12.15 15.72 7.94
N ASP A 209 -12.33 16.25 9.14
CA ASP A 209 -11.82 17.57 9.51
C ASP A 209 -10.28 17.63 9.55
N PHE A 210 -9.62 16.48 9.56
CA PHE A 210 -8.16 16.41 9.48
C PHE A 210 -7.64 16.44 8.03
N PHE A 211 -8.50 16.48 7.03
CA PHE A 211 -8.08 16.53 5.64
C PHE A 211 -8.33 17.91 5.04
N VAL A 212 -7.34 18.39 4.30
CA VAL A 212 -7.41 19.67 3.59
C VAL A 212 -7.09 19.48 2.11
N PRO A 213 -7.66 20.28 1.21
CA PRO A 213 -7.32 20.24 -0.21
C PRO A 213 -5.80 20.41 -0.41
N ALA A 214 -5.21 19.58 -1.27
CA ALA A 214 -3.79 19.62 -1.59
C ALA A 214 -3.50 19.97 -3.06
N GLY A 215 -4.55 20.07 -3.87
CA GLY A 215 -4.46 20.37 -5.30
C GLY A 215 -5.06 19.27 -6.16
N LYS A 216 -4.71 19.30 -7.45
CA LYS A 216 -5.15 18.30 -8.45
C LYS A 216 -3.98 17.50 -8.95
N PHE A 217 -4.19 16.23 -9.20
CA PHE A 217 -3.22 15.33 -9.81
C PHE A 217 -3.94 14.36 -10.76
N GLU A 218 -3.48 14.32 -12.01
CA GLU A 218 -4.08 13.49 -13.10
C GLU A 218 -5.61 13.64 -13.19
N GLY A 219 -6.13 14.87 -13.06
CA GLY A 219 -7.55 15.20 -13.17
C GLY A 219 -8.38 14.95 -11.90
N ARG A 220 -7.80 14.40 -10.82
CA ARG A 220 -8.47 14.13 -9.54
C ARG A 220 -8.13 15.18 -8.49
N ASP A 221 -9.09 15.50 -7.65
CA ASP A 221 -8.85 16.33 -6.47
C ASP A 221 -8.16 15.49 -5.40
N ILE A 222 -7.08 16.02 -4.84
CA ILE A 222 -6.26 15.37 -3.83
C ILE A 222 -6.41 16.09 -2.52
N LEU A 223 -6.61 15.31 -1.45
CA LEU A 223 -6.63 15.81 -0.09
C LEU A 223 -5.42 15.28 0.68
N ARG A 224 -4.97 16.07 1.64
CA ARG A 224 -3.83 15.75 2.51
C ARG A 224 -4.26 15.78 3.96
N MET A 225 -3.81 14.79 4.71
CA MET A 225 -3.96 14.81 6.17
C MET A 225 -3.17 15.95 6.78
N ARG A 226 -3.83 16.75 7.60
CA ARG A 226 -3.23 17.77 8.47
C ARG A 226 -3.19 17.23 9.90
N LEU A 227 -2.00 16.94 10.38
CA LEU A 227 -1.83 16.60 11.79
C LEU A 227 -2.07 17.85 12.63
N PRO A 228 -2.81 17.77 13.74
CA PRO A 228 -2.81 18.85 14.73
C PRO A 228 -1.37 19.01 15.24
N LEU A 229 -0.91 20.24 15.27
CA LEU A 229 0.40 20.61 15.83
C LEU A 229 0.37 20.43 17.35
#